data_234dfbbba3aa32f857b705a985971076
#
_entry.id   234dfbbba3aa32f857b705a985971076
#
_cell.length_a   1.000
_cell.length_b   1.000
_cell.length_c   1.000
_cell.angle_alpha   90.00
_cell.angle_beta   90.00
_cell.angle_gamma   90.00
#
_symmetry.space_group_name_H-M   'P 1'
#
loop_
_entity.id
_entity.type
_entity.pdbx_description
1 polymer ?
#
loop_
_entity_poly.entity_id
_entity_poly.type
_entity_poly.pdbx_seq_one_letter_code
_entity_poly.pdbx_strand_id
1 'polypeptide(L)'
;MVFRCPTCFWSPPTRSSNEATRIHNVSGVAAARPLAVRAQQSAMPVIGFLGTSSPDLYAIRLGVFREGLKEAGYVEGQNVAIEYRWAHDVVNRLPALAADLVQRRVNVIVAASGTPGAVAAKAATTTIPIVFAVAVDPIRVGFVESLNRPGGNLTGVTNLNVEIVPKRLEVLHALLPTATDFAVLVDPTGPALAEPFVREAQEAARSLGLRLHVLNASSERDFDPAFASVVQLKAAGLIIGPSTFFVGRGEQMATLALRYKVPAIYQYRPFAAAGGYELWKR
;
A
#
# COMPACT_ATOMS: atom_id res chain seq x y z
N MET A 1 -5.86 -13.42 2.08
CA MET A 1 -5.17 -14.44 1.27
C MET A 1 -3.68 -14.10 1.28
N VAL A 2 -2.86 -14.88 1.96
CA VAL A 2 -1.40 -14.63 2.11
C VAL A 2 -0.68 -15.38 0.99
N PHE A 3 -0.04 -14.65 0.08
CA PHE A 3 0.73 -15.24 -1.00
C PHE A 3 2.16 -15.56 -0.53
N ARG A 4 2.59 -16.82 -0.69
CA ARG A 4 3.98 -17.22 -0.46
C ARG A 4 4.79 -17.02 -1.73
N CYS A 5 5.86 -16.24 -1.65
CA CYS A 5 6.85 -16.11 -2.72
C CYS A 5 7.76 -17.36 -2.74
N PRO A 6 7.88 -18.11 -3.86
CA PRO A 6 8.70 -19.33 -3.94
C PRO A 6 10.21 -19.08 -3.82
N THR A 7 10.67 -17.86 -4.08
CA THR A 7 12.10 -17.49 -4.04
C THR A 7 12.51 -16.77 -2.75
N CYS A 8 11.54 -16.43 -1.89
CA CYS A 8 11.79 -15.78 -0.60
C CYS A 8 11.85 -16.81 0.54
N PHE A 9 12.63 -17.90 0.36
CA PHE A 9 12.84 -18.87 1.42
C PHE A 9 13.89 -18.33 2.40
N TRP A 10 13.41 -17.67 3.43
CA TRP A 10 14.21 -17.37 4.58
C TRP A 10 13.92 -18.42 5.66
N SER A 11 14.86 -19.38 5.83
CA SER A 11 14.79 -20.39 6.90
C SER A 11 15.60 -19.90 8.08
N PRO A 12 15.05 -19.89 9.31
CA PRO A 12 15.85 -19.61 10.50
C PRO A 12 16.87 -20.72 10.72
N PRO A 13 18.04 -20.44 11.28
CA PRO A 13 19.05 -21.45 11.55
C PRO A 13 18.55 -22.45 12.60
N THR A 14 18.46 -23.72 12.23
CA THR A 14 18.13 -24.82 13.13
C THR A 14 19.29 -25.07 14.11
N ARG A 15 19.00 -25.10 15.41
CA ARG A 15 19.90 -25.58 16.43
C ARG A 15 20.14 -27.09 16.22
N SER A 16 21.38 -27.48 15.95
CA SER A 16 21.78 -28.87 15.98
C SER A 16 22.08 -29.31 17.43
N SER A 17 21.41 -30.35 17.85
CA SER A 17 21.66 -31.06 19.09
C SER A 17 22.98 -31.85 19.05
N ASN A 18 23.76 -31.77 20.12
CA ASN A 18 25.01 -32.49 20.35
C ASN A 18 24.84 -34.01 20.29
N GLU A 19 25.60 -34.66 19.43
CA GLU A 19 25.96 -36.08 19.62
C GLU A 19 27.38 -36.18 20.16
N ALA A 20 27.51 -36.83 21.33
CA ALA A 20 28.77 -37.08 21.98
C ALA A 20 29.46 -38.31 21.35
N THR A 21 30.63 -38.15 20.76
CA THR A 21 31.47 -39.24 20.29
C THR A 21 32.74 -39.34 21.16
N ARG A 22 32.95 -40.53 21.71
CA ARG A 22 34.10 -40.95 22.55
C ARG A 22 35.44 -40.73 21.81
N ILE A 23 36.36 -40.08 22.50
CA ILE A 23 37.74 -39.88 22.04
C ILE A 23 38.67 -40.92 22.63
N HIS A 24 39.40 -41.62 21.77
CA HIS A 24 40.58 -42.41 22.19
C HIS A 24 41.82 -41.50 22.26
N ASN A 25 42.56 -41.64 23.34
CA ASN A 25 43.82 -40.94 23.60
C ASN A 25 44.89 -41.29 22.58
N VAL A 26 45.45 -40.27 21.93
CA VAL A 26 46.79 -40.29 21.31
C VAL A 26 47.50 -38.99 21.70
N SER A 27 48.56 -39.10 22.47
CA SER A 27 49.43 -38.01 22.91
C SER A 27 50.24 -37.49 21.74
N GLY A 28 49.91 -36.30 21.23
CA GLY A 28 50.71 -35.54 20.31
C GLY A 28 50.54 -34.06 20.67
N VAL A 29 51.61 -33.41 21.15
CA VAL A 29 51.65 -31.98 21.46
C VAL A 29 51.65 -31.21 20.13
N ALA A 30 50.48 -30.87 19.65
CA ALA A 30 50.30 -29.88 18.56
C ALA A 30 49.80 -28.59 19.18
N ALA A 31 50.59 -27.52 19.03
CA ALA A 31 50.20 -26.18 19.43
C ALA A 31 48.93 -25.74 18.68
N ALA A 32 47.79 -25.95 19.33
CA ALA A 32 46.50 -25.47 18.83
C ALA A 32 46.49 -23.93 18.91
N ARG A 33 46.75 -23.25 17.77
CA ARG A 33 46.34 -21.87 17.61
C ARG A 33 44.82 -21.82 17.78
N PRO A 34 44.26 -21.01 18.68
CA PRO A 34 42.81 -20.81 18.69
C PRO A 34 42.42 -20.15 17.34
N LEU A 35 41.86 -20.94 16.45
CA LEU A 35 41.04 -20.41 15.39
C LEU A 35 39.88 -19.67 16.09
N ALA A 36 40.07 -18.37 16.29
CA ALA A 36 38.97 -17.50 16.63
C ALA A 36 37.94 -17.64 15.51
N VAL A 37 36.98 -18.54 15.71
CA VAL A 37 35.73 -18.53 14.94
C VAL A 37 35.12 -17.18 15.27
N ARG A 38 35.43 -16.17 14.45
CA ARG A 38 34.60 -14.98 14.36
C ARG A 38 33.22 -15.50 13.97
N ALA A 39 32.35 -15.70 14.96
CA ALA A 39 30.94 -15.75 14.72
C ALA A 39 30.65 -14.46 13.93
N GLN A 40 30.45 -14.60 12.63
CA GLN A 40 29.93 -13.53 11.82
C GLN A 40 28.58 -13.21 12.46
N GLN A 41 28.55 -12.18 13.29
CA GLN A 41 27.28 -11.54 13.65
C GLN A 41 26.65 -11.20 12.31
N SER A 42 25.66 -11.99 11.93
CA SER A 42 24.88 -11.69 10.72
C SER A 42 24.40 -10.25 10.88
N ALA A 43 24.83 -9.40 9.95
CA ALA A 43 24.43 -8.01 9.98
C ALA A 43 22.91 -7.97 10.13
N MET A 44 22.42 -7.13 11.06
CA MET A 44 20.99 -6.96 11.31
C MET A 44 20.29 -6.67 9.99
N PRO A 45 19.25 -7.43 9.60
CA PRO A 45 18.52 -7.19 8.36
C PRO A 45 17.87 -5.81 8.39
N VAL A 46 17.86 -5.16 7.24
CA VAL A 46 17.34 -3.80 7.07
C VAL A 46 16.12 -3.83 6.17
N ILE A 47 14.99 -3.34 6.65
CA ILE A 47 13.77 -3.11 5.87
C ILE A 47 13.78 -1.66 5.40
N GLY A 48 13.65 -1.42 4.08
CA GLY A 48 13.38 -0.10 3.54
C GLY A 48 11.87 0.12 3.46
N PHE A 49 11.34 1.02 4.27
CA PHE A 49 9.92 1.38 4.21
C PHE A 49 9.73 2.62 3.34
N LEU A 50 9.04 2.46 2.20
CA LEU A 50 8.74 3.54 1.26
C LEU A 50 7.28 3.99 1.44
N GLY A 51 7.11 5.15 2.08
CA GLY A 51 5.79 5.74 2.37
C GLY A 51 5.45 6.88 1.41
N THR A 52 4.25 6.85 0.83
CA THR A 52 3.73 7.93 -0.02
C THR A 52 3.26 9.11 0.82
N SER A 53 2.60 8.85 1.94
CA SER A 53 2.07 9.86 2.87
C SER A 53 3.14 10.35 3.86
N SER A 54 2.73 10.87 5.02
CA SER A 54 3.59 11.25 6.13
C SER A 54 3.55 10.22 7.27
N PRO A 55 4.55 10.17 8.16
CA PRO A 55 4.55 9.30 9.32
C PRO A 55 3.28 9.43 10.18
N ASP A 56 2.84 10.67 10.42
CA ASP A 56 1.70 10.97 11.29
C ASP A 56 0.38 10.44 10.70
N LEU A 57 0.14 10.72 9.42
CA LEU A 57 -1.05 10.25 8.71
C LEU A 57 -1.07 8.72 8.53
N TYR A 58 0.10 8.08 8.59
CA TYR A 58 0.25 6.64 8.46
C TYR A 58 0.44 5.91 9.80
N ALA A 59 0.46 6.62 10.93
CA ALA A 59 0.86 6.11 12.24
C ALA A 59 0.11 4.84 12.66
N ILE A 60 -1.21 4.79 12.51
CA ILE A 60 -2.03 3.62 12.87
C ILE A 60 -1.60 2.40 12.04
N ARG A 61 -1.45 2.55 10.72
CA ARG A 61 -1.04 1.45 9.82
C ARG A 61 0.39 1.01 10.08
N LEU A 62 1.27 1.95 10.40
CA LEU A 62 2.65 1.66 10.76
C LEU A 62 2.73 0.88 12.08
N GLY A 63 1.86 1.19 13.04
CA GLY A 63 1.71 0.43 14.29
C GLY A 63 1.31 -1.03 14.01
N VAL A 64 0.30 -1.25 13.15
CA VAL A 64 -0.12 -2.60 12.73
C VAL A 64 1.00 -3.35 11.98
N PHE A 65 1.74 -2.65 11.12
CA PHE A 65 2.90 -3.25 10.44
C PHE A 65 3.98 -3.71 11.43
N ARG A 66 4.33 -2.88 12.42
CA ARG A 66 5.29 -3.25 13.48
C ARG A 66 4.81 -4.42 14.34
N GLU A 67 3.52 -4.46 14.65
CA GLU A 67 2.93 -5.58 15.40
C GLU A 67 3.02 -6.88 14.59
N GLY A 68 2.69 -6.86 13.30
CA GLY A 68 2.85 -8.03 12.42
C GLY A 68 4.31 -8.49 12.29
N LEU A 69 5.29 -7.57 12.28
CA LEU A 69 6.70 -7.93 12.33
C LEU A 69 7.05 -8.62 13.67
N LYS A 70 6.54 -8.09 14.77
CA LYS A 70 6.78 -8.64 16.12
C LYS A 70 6.17 -10.04 16.27
N GLU A 71 4.97 -10.28 15.75
CA GLU A 71 4.34 -11.61 15.69
C GLU A 71 5.19 -12.60 14.88
N ALA A 72 5.88 -12.12 13.84
CA ALA A 72 6.83 -12.90 13.05
C ALA A 72 8.22 -13.03 13.69
N GLY A 73 8.42 -12.50 14.90
CA GLY A 73 9.68 -12.56 15.65
C GLY A 73 10.68 -11.44 15.33
N TYR A 74 10.25 -10.40 14.60
CA TYR A 74 11.09 -9.23 14.26
C TYR A 74 10.72 -8.03 15.10
N VAL A 75 11.69 -7.50 15.86
CA VAL A 75 11.51 -6.30 16.69
C VAL A 75 12.48 -5.22 16.23
N GLU A 76 11.93 -4.08 15.80
CA GLU A 76 12.70 -2.93 15.34
C GLU A 76 13.72 -2.49 16.40
N GLY A 77 14.98 -2.32 15.99
CA GLY A 77 16.09 -1.95 16.87
C GLY A 77 16.69 -3.09 17.67
N GLN A 78 16.13 -4.31 17.63
CA GLN A 78 16.69 -5.49 18.31
C GLN A 78 17.30 -6.50 17.33
N ASN A 79 16.50 -6.93 16.34
CA ASN A 79 16.92 -7.94 15.37
C ASN A 79 16.53 -7.58 13.92
N VAL A 80 15.93 -6.41 13.70
CA VAL A 80 15.66 -5.80 12.41
C VAL A 80 15.79 -4.28 12.52
N ALA A 81 16.40 -3.65 11.51
CA ALA A 81 16.39 -2.19 11.34
C ALA A 81 15.35 -1.79 10.28
N ILE A 82 14.76 -0.59 10.43
CA ILE A 82 13.82 -0.06 9.44
C ILE A 82 14.30 1.32 9.01
N GLU A 83 14.57 1.46 7.71
CA GLU A 83 14.93 2.71 7.05
C GLU A 83 13.68 3.32 6.43
N TYR A 84 13.12 4.35 7.07
CA TYR A 84 11.91 5.01 6.60
C TYR A 84 12.21 6.10 5.57
N ARG A 85 11.44 6.11 4.48
CA ARG A 85 11.44 7.16 3.47
C ARG A 85 10.01 7.60 3.20
N TRP A 86 9.72 8.87 3.44
CA TRP A 86 8.39 9.45 3.33
C TRP A 86 8.34 10.52 2.25
N ALA A 87 7.39 10.38 1.33
CA ALA A 87 7.19 11.35 0.25
C ALA A 87 6.37 12.57 0.69
N HIS A 88 5.65 12.51 1.82
CA HIS A 88 4.77 13.57 2.33
C HIS A 88 3.74 14.02 1.29
N ASP A 89 3.05 13.05 0.67
CA ASP A 89 2.06 13.21 -0.39
C ASP A 89 2.61 13.84 -1.69
N VAL A 90 3.92 14.05 -1.80
CA VAL A 90 4.60 14.54 -3.01
C VAL A 90 5.10 13.35 -3.83
N VAL A 91 4.23 12.82 -4.73
CA VAL A 91 4.48 11.59 -5.50
C VAL A 91 5.81 11.65 -6.28
N ASN A 92 6.17 12.81 -6.82
CA ASN A 92 7.42 13.00 -7.58
C ASN A 92 8.71 12.78 -6.77
N ARG A 93 8.65 12.69 -5.45
CA ARG A 93 9.80 12.35 -4.59
C ARG A 93 10.06 10.84 -4.52
N LEU A 94 9.06 10.02 -4.81
CA LEU A 94 9.14 8.56 -4.64
C LEU A 94 10.29 7.91 -5.43
N PRO A 95 10.59 8.27 -6.69
CA PRO A 95 11.71 7.67 -7.42
C PRO A 95 13.06 7.88 -6.73
N ALA A 96 13.34 9.09 -6.25
CA ALA A 96 14.58 9.41 -5.54
C ALA A 96 14.68 8.68 -4.19
N LEU A 97 13.56 8.59 -3.46
CA LEU A 97 13.47 7.88 -2.19
C LEU A 97 13.66 6.36 -2.36
N ALA A 98 13.10 5.78 -3.41
CA ALA A 98 13.31 4.37 -3.75
C ALA A 98 14.77 4.10 -4.12
N ALA A 99 15.38 4.97 -4.94
CA ALA A 99 16.80 4.88 -5.29
C ALA A 99 17.73 4.97 -4.08
N ASP A 100 17.44 5.83 -3.10
CA ASP A 100 18.20 5.90 -1.85
C ASP A 100 18.14 4.58 -1.05
N LEU A 101 16.97 3.94 -0.96
CA LEU A 101 16.85 2.62 -0.32
C LEU A 101 17.67 1.54 -1.05
N VAL A 102 17.69 1.58 -2.39
CA VAL A 102 18.51 0.67 -3.20
C VAL A 102 20.01 0.91 -2.96
N GLN A 103 20.46 2.16 -2.94
CA GLN A 103 21.86 2.52 -2.65
C GLN A 103 22.29 2.06 -1.25
N ARG A 104 21.41 2.09 -0.28
CA ARG A 104 21.63 1.58 1.09
C ARG A 104 21.64 0.07 1.18
N ARG A 105 21.32 -0.63 0.09
CA ARG A 105 21.30 -2.10 0.01
C ARG A 105 20.42 -2.72 1.08
N VAL A 106 19.21 -2.18 1.27
CA VAL A 106 18.23 -2.78 2.18
C VAL A 106 17.89 -4.21 1.74
N ASN A 107 17.55 -5.08 2.67
CA ASN A 107 17.26 -6.49 2.39
C ASN A 107 15.90 -6.69 1.72
N VAL A 108 14.95 -5.79 1.99
CA VAL A 108 13.60 -5.79 1.41
C VAL A 108 13.05 -4.36 1.39
N ILE A 109 12.29 -4.03 0.36
CA ILE A 109 11.54 -2.77 0.30
C ILE A 109 10.07 -3.06 0.60
N VAL A 110 9.50 -2.38 1.59
CA VAL A 110 8.08 -2.41 1.90
C VAL A 110 7.43 -1.16 1.33
N ALA A 111 6.69 -1.32 0.24
CA ALA A 111 5.94 -0.27 -0.46
C ALA A 111 4.43 -0.41 -0.17
N ALA A 112 4.07 -0.39 1.12
CA ALA A 112 2.71 -0.67 1.58
C ALA A 112 1.84 0.58 1.73
N SER A 113 2.37 1.76 1.42
CA SER A 113 1.65 3.04 1.52
C SER A 113 1.04 3.49 0.18
N GLY A 114 0.59 2.54 -0.65
CA GLY A 114 -0.16 2.82 -1.88
C GLY A 114 0.57 2.50 -3.18
N THR A 115 -0.20 2.46 -4.26
CA THR A 115 0.26 2.09 -5.60
C THR A 115 1.44 2.92 -6.12
N PRO A 116 1.51 4.26 -5.95
CA PRO A 116 2.66 5.04 -6.44
C PRO A 116 4.00 4.62 -5.83
N GLY A 117 4.02 4.25 -4.53
CA GLY A 117 5.22 3.74 -3.88
C GLY A 117 5.69 2.42 -4.48
N ALA A 118 4.77 1.51 -4.78
CA ALA A 118 5.08 0.22 -5.40
C ALA A 118 5.61 0.39 -6.84
N VAL A 119 5.05 1.34 -7.61
CA VAL A 119 5.55 1.70 -8.96
C VAL A 119 6.98 2.20 -8.88
N ALA A 120 7.27 3.13 -7.96
CA ALA A 120 8.61 3.68 -7.78
C ALA A 120 9.63 2.62 -7.33
N ALA A 121 9.24 1.76 -6.39
CA ALA A 121 10.11 0.66 -5.93
C ALA A 121 10.43 -0.32 -7.05
N LYS A 122 9.42 -0.73 -7.85
CA LYS A 122 9.61 -1.60 -9.02
C LYS A 122 10.58 -1.01 -10.03
N ALA A 123 10.46 0.28 -10.32
CA ALA A 123 11.34 0.97 -11.26
C ALA A 123 12.79 1.09 -10.75
N ALA A 124 12.99 1.11 -9.42
CA ALA A 124 14.30 1.31 -8.82
C ALA A 124 15.14 0.03 -8.73
N THR A 125 14.53 -1.16 -8.67
CA THR A 125 15.26 -2.42 -8.51
C THR A 125 14.51 -3.62 -9.08
N THR A 126 15.29 -4.55 -9.64
CA THR A 126 14.81 -5.87 -10.09
C THR A 126 15.32 -7.02 -9.21
N THR A 127 16.15 -6.72 -8.22
CA THR A 127 16.85 -7.71 -7.38
C THR A 127 16.46 -7.68 -5.92
N ILE A 128 16.24 -6.48 -5.35
CA ILE A 128 15.79 -6.37 -3.95
C ILE A 128 14.32 -6.78 -3.89
N PRO A 129 13.93 -7.73 -3.02
CA PRO A 129 12.54 -8.10 -2.83
C PRO A 129 11.67 -6.89 -2.45
N ILE A 130 10.47 -6.80 -3.04
CA ILE A 130 9.51 -5.72 -2.79
C ILE A 130 8.21 -6.34 -2.27
N VAL A 131 7.75 -5.87 -1.11
CA VAL A 131 6.44 -6.21 -0.56
C VAL A 131 5.52 -5.01 -0.74
N PHE A 132 4.46 -5.17 -1.53
CA PHE A 132 3.54 -4.09 -1.83
C PHE A 132 2.16 -4.26 -1.16
N ALA A 133 1.47 -3.12 -0.93
CA ALA A 133 0.02 -3.08 -0.72
C ALA A 133 -0.56 -2.02 -1.67
N VAL A 134 -1.40 -2.45 -2.62
CA VAL A 134 -1.87 -1.62 -3.73
C VAL A 134 -3.39 -1.64 -3.87
N ALA A 135 -3.92 -0.71 -4.65
CA ALA A 135 -5.35 -0.54 -4.86
C ALA A 135 -5.81 -0.95 -6.27
N VAL A 136 -4.91 -1.52 -7.05
CA VAL A 136 -5.11 -1.96 -8.44
C VAL A 136 -4.88 -3.46 -8.57
N ASP A 137 -5.36 -4.06 -9.65
CA ASP A 137 -4.99 -5.43 -10.02
C ASP A 137 -3.48 -5.50 -10.34
N PRO A 138 -2.68 -6.23 -9.55
CA PRO A 138 -1.23 -6.28 -9.72
C PRO A 138 -0.79 -7.01 -10.99
N ILE A 139 -1.65 -7.83 -11.61
CA ILE A 139 -1.39 -8.47 -12.90
C ILE A 139 -1.55 -7.43 -14.01
N ARG A 140 -2.64 -6.67 -14.01
CA ARG A 140 -2.93 -5.63 -15.04
C ARG A 140 -1.86 -4.54 -15.10
N VAL A 141 -1.26 -4.20 -13.94
CA VAL A 141 -0.16 -3.21 -13.85
C VAL A 141 1.23 -3.85 -13.98
N GLY A 142 1.27 -5.17 -14.25
CA GLY A 142 2.51 -5.90 -14.48
C GLY A 142 3.42 -6.02 -13.25
N PHE A 143 2.90 -5.96 -12.05
CA PHE A 143 3.69 -6.18 -10.83
C PHE A 143 4.01 -7.65 -10.62
N VAL A 144 3.09 -8.51 -10.98
CA VAL A 144 3.20 -9.96 -10.86
C VAL A 144 2.66 -10.63 -12.13
N GLU A 145 3.16 -11.82 -12.45
CA GLU A 145 2.68 -12.61 -13.59
C GLU A 145 1.31 -13.23 -13.30
N SER A 146 1.11 -13.70 -12.07
CA SER A 146 -0.16 -14.21 -11.59
C SER A 146 -0.25 -14.08 -10.06
N LEU A 147 -1.46 -14.19 -9.49
CA LEU A 147 -1.67 -14.04 -8.05
C LEU A 147 -1.06 -15.17 -7.23
N ASN A 148 -0.95 -16.37 -7.78
CA ASN A 148 -0.38 -17.55 -7.11
C ASN A 148 1.10 -17.78 -7.44
N ARG A 149 1.61 -17.14 -8.50
CA ARG A 149 3.03 -17.17 -8.91
C ARG A 149 3.47 -15.79 -9.36
N PRO A 150 3.96 -14.95 -8.44
CA PRO A 150 4.35 -13.58 -8.74
C PRO A 150 5.44 -13.44 -9.81
N GLY A 151 6.35 -14.41 -9.92
CA GLY A 151 7.35 -14.52 -11.00
C GLY A 151 8.63 -13.69 -10.76
N GLY A 152 8.53 -12.45 -10.35
CA GLY A 152 9.67 -11.54 -10.15
C GLY A 152 10.05 -11.33 -8.68
N ASN A 153 10.65 -10.16 -8.39
CA ASN A 153 11.04 -9.74 -7.04
C ASN A 153 9.90 -9.02 -6.28
N LEU A 154 8.68 -8.96 -6.83
CA LEU A 154 7.53 -8.32 -6.20
C LEU A 154 6.55 -9.36 -5.65
N THR A 155 6.07 -9.12 -4.43
CA THR A 155 4.94 -9.84 -3.81
C THR A 155 4.14 -8.88 -2.95
N GLY A 156 2.91 -9.22 -2.62
CA GLY A 156 2.11 -8.33 -1.76
C GLY A 156 0.63 -8.63 -1.76
N VAL A 157 -0.14 -7.61 -1.41
CA VAL A 157 -1.60 -7.67 -1.32
C VAL A 157 -2.25 -6.56 -2.15
N THR A 158 -3.46 -6.81 -2.61
CA THR A 158 -4.30 -5.79 -3.25
C THR A 158 -5.69 -5.78 -2.63
N ASN A 159 -6.32 -4.61 -2.61
CA ASN A 159 -7.71 -4.45 -2.21
C ASN A 159 -8.65 -4.16 -3.40
N LEU A 160 -8.12 -4.16 -4.62
CA LEU A 160 -8.86 -4.01 -5.88
C LEU A 160 -9.83 -2.80 -5.90
N ASN A 161 -9.41 -1.69 -5.31
CA ASN A 161 -10.28 -0.52 -5.16
C ASN A 161 -10.65 0.16 -6.49
N VAL A 162 -9.83 -0.01 -7.51
CA VAL A 162 -10.13 0.45 -8.87
C VAL A 162 -11.22 -0.44 -9.48
N GLU A 163 -11.04 -1.74 -9.40
CA GLU A 163 -11.89 -2.75 -10.05
C GLU A 163 -13.31 -2.81 -9.46
N ILE A 164 -13.50 -2.34 -8.22
CA ILE A 164 -14.83 -2.30 -7.59
C ILE A 164 -15.59 -0.97 -7.81
N VAL A 165 -15.04 0.00 -8.54
CA VAL A 165 -15.74 1.26 -8.79
C VAL A 165 -17.06 1.10 -9.56
N PRO A 166 -17.21 0.17 -10.53
CA PRO A 166 -18.50 -0.09 -11.14
C PRO A 166 -19.57 -0.44 -10.11
N LYS A 167 -19.22 -1.30 -9.16
CA LYS A 167 -20.14 -1.69 -8.09
C LYS A 167 -20.51 -0.55 -7.15
N ARG A 168 -19.56 0.35 -6.86
CA ARG A 168 -19.86 1.56 -6.08
C ARG A 168 -20.84 2.48 -6.80
N LEU A 169 -20.67 2.65 -8.10
CA LEU A 169 -21.60 3.46 -8.91
C LEU A 169 -22.98 2.84 -8.98
N GLU A 170 -23.08 1.51 -9.20
CA GLU A 170 -24.36 0.78 -9.16
C GLU A 170 -25.09 0.98 -7.83
N VAL A 171 -24.38 0.84 -6.70
CA VAL A 171 -24.99 1.01 -5.38
C VAL A 171 -25.41 2.46 -5.15
N LEU A 172 -24.58 3.44 -5.53
CA LEU A 172 -24.96 4.85 -5.40
C LEU A 172 -26.16 5.19 -6.27
N HIS A 173 -26.22 4.66 -7.49
CA HIS A 173 -27.38 4.84 -8.37
C HIS A 173 -28.63 4.12 -7.82
N ALA A 174 -28.50 2.94 -7.24
CA ALA A 174 -29.64 2.25 -6.61
C ALA A 174 -30.23 3.00 -5.41
N LEU A 175 -29.40 3.80 -4.70
CA LEU A 175 -29.85 4.70 -3.64
C LEU A 175 -30.51 5.98 -4.19
N LEU A 176 -30.18 6.36 -5.42
CA LEU A 176 -30.62 7.59 -6.08
C LEU A 176 -31.17 7.25 -7.49
N PRO A 177 -32.25 6.48 -7.60
CA PRO A 177 -32.64 5.84 -8.86
C PRO A 177 -33.12 6.79 -9.96
N THR A 178 -33.49 8.02 -9.60
CA THR A 178 -33.91 9.05 -10.56
C THR A 178 -32.76 9.93 -11.04
N ALA A 179 -31.58 9.75 -10.46
CA ALA A 179 -30.42 10.58 -10.79
C ALA A 179 -29.72 10.07 -12.05
N THR A 180 -29.34 11.00 -12.91
CA THR A 180 -28.60 10.74 -14.17
C THR A 180 -27.16 11.24 -14.12
N ASP A 181 -26.84 12.14 -13.17
CA ASP A 181 -25.55 12.80 -13.06
C ASP A 181 -24.86 12.42 -11.75
N PHE A 182 -23.65 11.93 -11.87
CA PHE A 182 -22.77 11.58 -10.74
C PHE A 182 -21.39 12.19 -10.93
N ALA A 183 -20.62 12.28 -9.85
CA ALA A 183 -19.25 12.77 -9.92
C ALA A 183 -18.28 11.75 -9.32
N VAL A 184 -17.03 11.80 -9.78
CA VAL A 184 -15.88 11.15 -9.14
C VAL A 184 -14.86 12.19 -8.76
N LEU A 185 -14.26 12.05 -7.56
CA LEU A 185 -13.13 12.86 -7.12
C LEU A 185 -11.87 12.04 -7.23
N VAL A 186 -10.86 12.55 -7.92
CA VAL A 186 -9.59 11.87 -8.15
C VAL A 186 -8.40 12.74 -7.77
N ASP A 187 -7.32 12.10 -7.40
CA ASP A 187 -6.02 12.73 -7.20
C ASP A 187 -5.16 12.52 -8.45
N PRO A 188 -4.96 13.55 -9.28
CA PRO A 188 -4.24 13.42 -10.54
C PRO A 188 -2.72 13.25 -10.36
N THR A 189 -2.19 13.45 -9.15
CA THR A 189 -0.75 13.34 -8.90
C THR A 189 -0.23 11.90 -8.95
N GLY A 190 -1.13 10.91 -8.84
CA GLY A 190 -0.85 9.49 -8.97
C GLY A 190 -1.50 8.86 -10.21
N PRO A 191 -1.05 9.15 -11.45
CA PRO A 191 -1.72 8.72 -12.68
C PRO A 191 -1.87 7.20 -12.79
N ALA A 192 -0.91 6.43 -12.29
CA ALA A 192 -0.99 4.97 -12.26
C ALA A 192 -2.21 4.41 -11.50
N LEU A 193 -2.84 5.23 -10.67
CA LEU A 193 -4.04 4.89 -9.91
C LEU A 193 -5.27 5.66 -10.42
N ALA A 194 -5.11 6.95 -10.70
CA ALA A 194 -6.19 7.84 -11.12
C ALA A 194 -6.75 7.47 -12.50
N GLU A 195 -5.89 7.23 -13.50
CA GLU A 195 -6.31 6.93 -14.86
C GLU A 195 -7.12 5.63 -14.99
N PRO A 196 -6.67 4.47 -14.43
CA PRO A 196 -7.49 3.27 -14.43
C PRO A 196 -8.83 3.46 -13.72
N PHE A 197 -8.84 4.16 -12.58
CA PHE A 197 -10.06 4.43 -11.81
C PHE A 197 -11.07 5.25 -12.63
N VAL A 198 -10.62 6.34 -13.28
CA VAL A 198 -11.48 7.17 -14.13
C VAL A 198 -12.03 6.38 -15.30
N ARG A 199 -11.20 5.58 -15.96
CA ARG A 199 -11.62 4.74 -17.08
C ARG A 199 -12.72 3.75 -16.67
N GLU A 200 -12.49 2.97 -15.61
CA GLU A 200 -13.47 2.00 -15.10
C GLU A 200 -14.78 2.68 -14.67
N ALA A 201 -14.67 3.86 -14.01
CA ALA A 201 -15.84 4.64 -13.60
C ALA A 201 -16.64 5.15 -14.79
N GLN A 202 -15.97 5.65 -15.85
CA GLN A 202 -16.62 6.12 -17.08
C GLN A 202 -17.26 4.98 -17.88
N GLU A 203 -16.62 3.81 -17.93
CA GLU A 203 -17.19 2.62 -18.57
C GLU A 203 -18.45 2.15 -17.84
N ALA A 204 -18.41 2.10 -16.51
CA ALA A 204 -19.58 1.79 -15.70
C ALA A 204 -20.73 2.81 -15.90
N ALA A 205 -20.41 4.11 -15.90
CA ALA A 205 -21.42 5.14 -16.12
C ALA A 205 -22.09 5.01 -17.51
N ARG A 206 -21.30 4.76 -18.56
CA ARG A 206 -21.85 4.52 -19.91
C ARG A 206 -22.80 3.30 -19.95
N SER A 207 -22.41 2.20 -19.28
CA SER A 207 -23.23 0.98 -19.25
C SER A 207 -24.55 1.17 -18.51
N LEU A 208 -24.62 2.10 -17.56
CA LEU A 208 -25.79 2.46 -16.77
C LEU A 208 -26.59 3.64 -17.39
N GLY A 209 -26.15 4.22 -18.50
CA GLY A 209 -26.78 5.40 -19.11
C GLY A 209 -26.64 6.67 -18.28
N LEU A 210 -25.59 6.77 -17.44
CA LEU A 210 -25.32 7.88 -16.54
C LEU A 210 -24.26 8.83 -17.09
N ARG A 211 -24.35 10.09 -16.69
CA ARG A 211 -23.29 11.08 -16.91
C ARG A 211 -22.35 11.11 -15.70
N LEU A 212 -21.04 11.07 -15.97
CA LEU A 212 -20.02 11.08 -14.92
C LEU A 212 -19.13 12.31 -15.08
N HIS A 213 -19.10 13.14 -14.04
CA HIS A 213 -18.23 14.32 -13.95
C HIS A 213 -16.95 13.94 -13.20
N VAL A 214 -15.79 14.23 -13.79
CA VAL A 214 -14.49 13.98 -13.16
C VAL A 214 -14.00 15.27 -12.50
N LEU A 215 -13.81 15.25 -11.21
CA LEU A 215 -13.30 16.34 -10.40
C LEU A 215 -11.91 15.97 -9.85
N ASN A 216 -11.02 16.95 -9.81
CA ASN A 216 -9.65 16.75 -9.37
C ASN A 216 -9.41 17.46 -8.03
N ALA A 217 -8.63 16.81 -7.14
CA ALA A 217 -8.08 17.43 -5.95
C ALA A 217 -6.68 16.87 -5.68
N SER A 218 -5.69 17.75 -5.66
CA SER A 218 -4.28 17.44 -5.40
C SER A 218 -3.75 18.08 -4.11
N SER A 219 -4.56 18.92 -3.49
CA SER A 219 -4.29 19.60 -2.23
C SER A 219 -5.57 19.74 -1.39
N GLU A 220 -5.42 20.03 -0.10
CA GLU A 220 -6.59 20.26 0.78
C GLU A 220 -7.43 21.47 0.35
N ARG A 221 -6.79 22.46 -0.31
CA ARG A 221 -7.47 23.65 -0.82
C ARG A 221 -8.43 23.33 -1.97
N ASP A 222 -8.25 22.21 -2.64
CA ASP A 222 -9.08 21.78 -3.77
C ASP A 222 -10.37 21.10 -3.32
N PHE A 223 -10.47 20.65 -2.06
CA PHE A 223 -11.61 19.89 -1.58
C PHE A 223 -12.89 20.72 -1.56
N ASP A 224 -12.89 21.91 -0.95
CA ASP A 224 -14.07 22.76 -0.88
C ASP A 224 -14.59 23.16 -2.29
N PRO A 225 -13.73 23.64 -3.23
CA PRO A 225 -14.13 23.85 -4.61
C PRO A 225 -14.66 22.60 -5.33
N ALA A 226 -14.09 21.44 -5.08
CA ALA A 226 -14.55 20.19 -5.69
C ALA A 226 -15.97 19.84 -5.22
N PHE A 227 -16.26 19.91 -3.91
CA PHE A 227 -17.60 19.68 -3.39
C PHE A 227 -18.60 20.74 -3.86
N ALA A 228 -18.20 22.01 -3.94
CA ALA A 228 -19.03 23.06 -4.54
C ALA A 228 -19.37 22.76 -6.01
N SER A 229 -18.40 22.22 -6.79
CA SER A 229 -18.60 21.82 -8.17
C SER A 229 -19.61 20.67 -8.31
N VAL A 230 -19.63 19.70 -7.37
CA VAL A 230 -20.67 18.64 -7.37
C VAL A 230 -22.06 19.24 -7.34
N VAL A 231 -22.27 20.25 -6.46
CA VAL A 231 -23.57 20.96 -6.33
C VAL A 231 -23.89 21.77 -7.61
N GLN A 232 -22.92 22.52 -8.15
CA GLN A 232 -23.11 23.33 -9.36
C GLN A 232 -23.45 22.47 -10.57
N LEU A 233 -22.83 21.31 -10.71
CA LEU A 233 -23.09 20.34 -11.79
C LEU A 233 -24.38 19.53 -11.56
N LYS A 234 -25.05 19.73 -10.41
CA LYS A 234 -26.23 18.97 -10.00
C LYS A 234 -25.98 17.46 -9.99
N ALA A 235 -24.74 17.05 -9.74
CA ALA A 235 -24.43 15.64 -9.57
C ALA A 235 -25.04 15.14 -8.25
N ALA A 236 -25.86 14.10 -8.35
CA ALA A 236 -26.65 13.59 -7.23
C ALA A 236 -25.80 12.86 -6.18
N GLY A 237 -24.61 12.40 -6.55
CA GLY A 237 -23.71 11.69 -5.65
C GLY A 237 -22.26 11.76 -6.13
N LEU A 238 -21.34 11.51 -5.18
CA LEU A 238 -19.91 11.57 -5.35
C LEU A 238 -19.25 10.24 -5.02
N ILE A 239 -18.41 9.73 -5.91
CA ILE A 239 -17.50 8.60 -5.60
C ILE A 239 -16.11 9.17 -5.38
N ILE A 240 -15.56 8.95 -4.19
CA ILE A 240 -14.20 9.38 -3.88
C ILE A 240 -13.24 8.27 -4.29
N GLY A 241 -12.32 8.61 -5.19
CA GLY A 241 -11.33 7.68 -5.75
C GLY A 241 -10.25 7.26 -4.75
N PRO A 242 -9.52 6.19 -5.08
CA PRO A 242 -8.42 5.73 -4.24
C PRO A 242 -7.22 6.69 -4.35
N SER A 243 -6.80 7.26 -3.22
CA SER A 243 -5.57 8.03 -3.08
C SER A 243 -5.07 7.96 -1.65
N THR A 244 -3.77 7.86 -1.45
CA THR A 244 -3.17 7.92 -0.11
C THR A 244 -3.37 9.29 0.53
N PHE A 245 -3.36 10.35 -0.29
CA PHE A 245 -3.66 11.70 0.14
C PHE A 245 -5.08 11.82 0.71
N PHE A 246 -6.10 11.24 0.04
CA PHE A 246 -7.49 11.25 0.51
C PHE A 246 -7.69 10.40 1.76
N VAL A 247 -6.98 9.28 1.89
CA VAL A 247 -7.08 8.39 3.05
C VAL A 247 -6.78 9.11 4.37
N GLY A 248 -5.74 9.94 4.37
CA GLY A 248 -5.37 10.72 5.56
C GLY A 248 -6.34 11.85 5.89
N ARG A 249 -7.28 12.17 4.99
CA ARG A 249 -8.20 13.33 5.08
C ARG A 249 -9.66 12.92 5.01
N GLY A 250 -9.93 11.67 5.34
CA GLY A 250 -11.29 11.11 5.28
C GLY A 250 -12.31 11.88 6.10
N GLU A 251 -11.98 12.31 7.31
CA GLU A 251 -12.87 13.10 8.17
C GLU A 251 -13.19 14.48 7.57
N GLN A 252 -12.19 15.14 6.98
CA GLN A 252 -12.37 16.42 6.31
C GLN A 252 -13.34 16.30 5.13
N MET A 253 -13.15 15.29 4.29
CA MET A 253 -14.04 15.03 3.15
C MET A 253 -15.45 14.61 3.60
N ALA A 254 -15.59 13.83 4.66
CA ALA A 254 -16.90 13.48 5.23
C ALA A 254 -17.64 14.73 5.75
N THR A 255 -16.93 15.63 6.42
CA THR A 255 -17.47 16.92 6.88
C THR A 255 -17.95 17.76 5.71
N LEU A 256 -17.20 17.83 4.62
CA LEU A 256 -17.61 18.54 3.41
C LEU A 256 -18.82 17.87 2.74
N ALA A 257 -18.86 16.55 2.65
CA ALA A 257 -20.01 15.83 2.13
C ALA A 257 -21.31 16.16 2.89
N LEU A 258 -21.24 16.21 4.22
CA LEU A 258 -22.37 16.64 5.07
C LEU A 258 -22.73 18.12 4.87
N ARG A 259 -21.74 19.02 4.85
CA ARG A 259 -21.94 20.46 4.66
C ARG A 259 -22.63 20.78 3.33
N TYR A 260 -22.17 20.14 2.25
CA TYR A 260 -22.74 20.34 0.91
C TYR A 260 -23.96 19.45 0.64
N LYS A 261 -24.35 18.57 1.60
CA LYS A 261 -25.42 17.59 1.47
C LYS A 261 -25.27 16.69 0.23
N VAL A 262 -24.03 16.30 -0.05
CA VAL A 262 -23.68 15.43 -1.17
C VAL A 262 -23.57 13.98 -0.66
N PRO A 263 -24.42 13.05 -1.11
CA PRO A 263 -24.21 11.64 -0.88
C PRO A 263 -22.87 11.21 -1.45
N ALA A 264 -21.95 10.72 -0.59
CA ALA A 264 -20.62 10.36 -1.02
C ALA A 264 -20.26 8.93 -0.59
N ILE A 265 -19.64 8.19 -1.50
CA ILE A 265 -19.12 6.85 -1.27
C ILE A 265 -17.60 6.89 -1.24
N TYR A 266 -17.02 6.30 -0.21
CA TYR A 266 -15.59 6.10 -0.07
C TYR A 266 -15.26 4.68 0.36
N GLN A 267 -13.99 4.29 0.18
CA GLN A 267 -13.54 2.91 0.32
C GLN A 267 -13.19 2.48 1.74
N TYR A 268 -13.07 3.41 2.68
CA TYR A 268 -12.58 3.14 4.02
C TYR A 268 -13.58 3.54 5.11
N ARG A 269 -13.70 2.65 6.10
CA ARG A 269 -14.60 2.80 7.23
C ARG A 269 -14.47 4.14 8.01
N PRO A 270 -13.28 4.74 8.24
CA PRO A 270 -13.18 6.02 8.93
C PRO A 270 -13.99 7.15 8.28
N PHE A 271 -14.15 7.16 6.95
CA PHE A 271 -14.99 8.13 6.27
C PHE A 271 -16.47 7.98 6.67
N ALA A 272 -16.96 6.75 6.70
CA ALA A 272 -18.35 6.46 7.11
C ALA A 272 -18.56 6.76 8.59
N ALA A 273 -17.60 6.45 9.46
CA ALA A 273 -17.65 6.74 10.89
C ALA A 273 -17.69 8.25 11.19
N ALA A 274 -17.11 9.08 10.30
CA ALA A 274 -17.15 10.54 10.38
C ALA A 274 -18.44 11.17 9.80
N GLY A 275 -19.46 10.35 9.44
CA GLY A 275 -20.76 10.81 8.94
C GLY A 275 -20.98 10.61 7.44
N GLY A 276 -20.05 9.98 6.72
CA GLY A 276 -20.25 9.51 5.36
C GLY A 276 -21.20 8.31 5.30
N TYR A 277 -21.71 7.97 4.10
CA TYR A 277 -22.51 6.76 3.92
C TYR A 277 -21.65 5.50 4.02
N GLU A 278 -22.02 4.60 4.93
CA GLU A 278 -21.37 3.28 5.07
C GLU A 278 -22.15 2.24 4.27
N LEU A 279 -21.53 1.64 3.26
CA LEU A 279 -22.12 0.57 2.47
C LEU A 279 -22.14 -0.80 3.15
N TRP A 280 -21.57 -0.95 4.36
CA TRP A 280 -21.28 -2.22 5.00
C TRP A 280 -22.04 -2.44 6.32
N LYS A 281 -23.12 -1.72 6.59
CA LYS A 281 -24.03 -2.09 7.67
C LYS A 281 -25.13 -2.99 7.13
N ARG A 282 -24.80 -4.27 6.98
CA ARG A 282 -25.70 -5.40 7.23
C ARG A 282 -24.87 -6.63 7.54
#